data_711982c36ecb31725934b89d10014e21
#
_entry.id   711982c36ecb31725934b89d10014e21
#
_cell.length_a   1.000
_cell.length_b   1.000
_cell.length_c   1.000
_cell.angle_alpha   90.00
_cell.angle_beta   90.00
_cell.angle_gamma   90.00
#
_symmetry.space_group_name_H-M   'P 1'
#
loop_
_entity.id
_entity.type
_entity.pdbx_description
1 polymer ?
#
loop_
_entity_poly.entity_id
_entity_poly.type
_entity_poly.pdbx_seq_one_letter_code
_entity_poly.pdbx_strand_id
1 'polypeptide(L)'
;MGVNKQRGNRPYNPPLGWIEIGLNVLDKYDNGDNTWIGMNNSKGEWCVAYHGVGRGKASDQVKKITGLIIDKTFKPGYWQAHSGCDDQYHPGKTVGEGVYITPNISTAEGFSGTSDINGKSYSTVLMVRVDPDAIRGCTDSGDYWVVNGTTDEIRPYRILYKENNN
;
A
#
# COMPACT_ATOMS: atom_id res chain seq x y z
N MET A 1 3.65 23.30 -13.48
CA MET A 1 4.68 22.28 -13.17
C MET A 1 4.31 21.63 -11.85
N GLY A 2 3.89 20.34 -11.86
CA GLY A 2 3.58 19.62 -10.63
C GLY A 2 4.86 19.43 -9.84
N VAL A 3 4.87 19.90 -8.59
CA VAL A 3 5.94 19.56 -7.65
C VAL A 3 5.90 18.05 -7.50
N ASN A 4 6.97 17.36 -7.90
CA ASN A 4 7.12 15.92 -7.65
C ASN A 4 7.04 15.70 -6.14
N LYS A 5 5.88 15.32 -5.65
CA LYS A 5 5.71 15.02 -4.23
C LYS A 5 6.46 13.75 -3.91
N GLN A 6 7.23 13.78 -2.85
CA GLN A 6 7.92 12.60 -2.32
C GLN A 6 7.50 12.33 -0.88
N ARG A 7 7.57 11.06 -0.49
CA ARG A 7 7.42 10.57 0.88
C ARG A 7 8.44 9.47 1.10
N GLY A 8 9.26 9.58 2.13
CA GLY A 8 10.34 8.63 2.38
C GLY A 8 11.30 8.49 1.19
N ASN A 9 11.61 9.60 0.51
CA ASN A 9 12.47 9.67 -0.68
C ASN A 9 11.99 8.83 -1.89
N ARG A 10 10.69 8.54 -1.95
CA ARG A 10 10.06 7.86 -3.10
C ARG A 10 8.94 8.73 -3.68
N PRO A 11 8.63 8.56 -4.97
CA PRO A 11 7.52 9.26 -5.60
C PRO A 11 6.21 9.03 -4.84
N TYR A 12 5.42 10.10 -4.69
CA TYR A 12 4.11 10.05 -4.08
C TYR A 12 3.07 10.66 -5.01
N ASN A 13 2.10 9.84 -5.41
CA ASN A 13 0.96 10.24 -6.21
C ASN A 13 -0.29 10.27 -5.31
N PRO A 14 -0.87 11.46 -5.03
CA PRO A 14 -2.08 11.55 -4.21
C PRO A 14 -3.25 10.77 -4.81
N PRO A 15 -4.13 10.16 -3.99
CA PRO A 15 -5.27 9.38 -4.46
C PRO A 15 -6.43 10.30 -4.88
N LEU A 16 -6.27 11.03 -5.98
CA LEU A 16 -7.29 11.95 -6.48
C LEU A 16 -8.57 11.21 -6.87
N GLY A 17 -9.71 11.73 -6.45
CA GLY A 17 -11.03 11.14 -6.73
C GLY A 17 -11.43 9.99 -5.80
N TRP A 18 -10.63 9.70 -4.78
CA TRP A 18 -10.95 8.74 -3.73
C TRP A 18 -11.41 9.44 -2.46
N ILE A 19 -12.31 8.79 -1.73
CA ILE A 19 -12.70 9.21 -0.38
C ILE A 19 -11.74 8.54 0.61
N GLU A 20 -11.22 9.31 1.55
CA GLU A 20 -10.19 8.87 2.49
C GLU A 20 -10.75 8.82 3.92
N ILE A 21 -10.60 7.68 4.60
CA ILE A 21 -10.88 7.53 6.04
C ILE A 21 -9.53 7.33 6.74
N GLY A 22 -9.15 8.28 7.60
CA GLY A 22 -7.96 8.20 8.42
C GLY A 22 -8.11 7.17 9.54
N LEU A 23 -7.04 6.41 9.80
CA LEU A 23 -6.93 5.51 10.93
C LEU A 23 -6.23 6.22 12.09
N ASN A 24 -6.63 5.92 13.32
CA ASN A 24 -5.96 6.42 14.51
C ASN A 24 -4.67 5.64 14.74
N VAL A 25 -3.56 6.11 14.14
CA VAL A 25 -2.25 5.45 14.18
C VAL A 25 -1.19 6.24 14.94
N LEU A 26 -1.49 7.47 15.37
CA LEU A 26 -0.56 8.27 16.15
C LEU A 26 -0.23 7.57 17.46
N ASP A 27 1.03 7.63 17.87
CA ASP A 27 1.58 7.04 19.09
C ASP A 27 1.42 5.50 19.20
N LYS A 28 1.07 4.82 18.10
CA LYS A 28 0.85 3.36 18.08
C LYS A 28 2.08 2.55 17.73
N TYR A 29 3.10 3.20 17.16
CA TYR A 29 4.33 2.55 16.69
C TYR A 29 5.56 3.23 17.31
N ASP A 30 6.69 2.56 17.28
CA ASP A 30 8.01 3.10 17.62
C ASP A 30 8.05 3.86 18.97
N ASN A 31 7.34 3.33 19.98
CA ASN A 31 7.20 3.95 21.32
C ASN A 31 6.65 5.39 21.28
N GLY A 32 5.77 5.68 20.32
CA GLY A 32 5.13 6.99 20.15
C GLY A 32 5.88 7.94 19.21
N ASP A 33 6.97 7.49 18.58
CA ASP A 33 7.62 8.28 17.53
C ASP A 33 6.79 8.24 16.25
N ASN A 34 6.29 9.41 15.85
CA ASN A 34 5.47 9.58 14.66
C ASN A 34 6.26 10.06 13.42
N THR A 35 7.58 10.01 13.45
CA THR A 35 8.44 10.45 12.33
C THR A 35 8.10 9.69 11.04
N TRP A 36 7.80 8.41 11.13
CA TRP A 36 7.45 7.55 10.00
C TRP A 36 6.23 8.05 9.18
N ILE A 37 5.26 8.74 9.83
CA ILE A 37 4.04 9.25 9.18
C ILE A 37 4.15 10.72 8.75
N GLY A 38 5.34 11.31 8.78
CA GLY A 38 5.62 12.66 8.34
C GLY A 38 5.08 12.96 6.93
N MET A 39 4.97 14.25 6.58
CA MET A 39 4.35 14.68 5.31
C MET A 39 5.20 15.66 4.50
N ASN A 40 6.46 15.80 4.85
CA ASN A 40 7.38 16.78 4.26
C ASN A 40 8.67 16.18 3.70
N ASN A 41 8.72 14.87 3.55
CA ASN A 41 9.86 14.10 3.09
C ASN A 41 11.11 14.29 3.98
N SER A 42 10.92 14.44 5.29
CA SER A 42 12.01 14.53 6.25
C SER A 42 12.66 13.17 6.52
N LYS A 43 13.85 13.21 7.13
CA LYS A 43 14.56 11.98 7.51
C LYS A 43 13.71 11.13 8.45
N GLY A 44 13.61 9.84 8.16
CA GLY A 44 12.82 8.88 8.93
C GLY A 44 11.36 8.77 8.49
N GLU A 45 10.90 9.62 7.57
CA GLU A 45 9.57 9.49 6.96
C GLU A 45 9.51 8.22 6.08
N TRP A 46 8.44 7.45 6.20
CA TRP A 46 8.21 6.26 5.40
C TRP A 46 7.50 6.58 4.08
N CYS A 47 7.73 5.74 3.09
CA CYS A 47 7.10 5.85 1.77
C CYS A 47 5.59 5.65 1.85
N VAL A 48 4.87 6.27 0.93
CA VAL A 48 3.45 5.99 0.71
C VAL A 48 3.30 4.97 -0.41
N ALA A 49 2.48 3.97 -0.17
CA ALA A 49 2.08 3.00 -1.17
C ALA A 49 0.60 2.63 -1.00
N TYR A 50 0.09 1.88 -1.96
CA TYR A 50 -1.28 1.42 -2.03
C TYR A 50 -1.31 -0.11 -2.09
N HIS A 51 -2.27 -0.71 -1.39
CA HIS A 51 -2.49 -2.14 -1.37
C HIS A 51 -3.95 -2.44 -1.72
N GLY A 52 -4.18 -3.11 -2.84
CA GLY A 52 -5.51 -3.55 -3.24
C GLY A 52 -6.00 -4.66 -2.31
N VAL A 53 -7.19 -4.49 -1.74
CA VAL A 53 -7.81 -5.51 -0.90
C VAL A 53 -8.50 -6.51 -1.81
N GLY A 54 -7.87 -7.65 -2.06
CA GLY A 54 -8.21 -8.64 -3.08
C GLY A 54 -9.69 -9.02 -3.17
N ARG A 55 -10.07 -9.56 -4.33
CA ARG A 55 -11.46 -9.90 -4.71
C ARG A 55 -12.15 -10.82 -3.70
N GLY A 56 -13.44 -10.58 -3.45
CA GLY A 56 -14.28 -11.40 -2.58
C GLY A 56 -15.66 -10.78 -2.36
N LYS A 57 -16.50 -11.47 -1.59
CA LYS A 57 -17.80 -10.93 -1.17
C LYS A 57 -17.62 -9.74 -0.22
N ALA A 58 -18.60 -8.83 -0.15
CA ALA A 58 -18.55 -7.65 0.72
C ALA A 58 -18.21 -7.98 2.18
N SER A 59 -18.81 -9.06 2.73
CA SER A 59 -18.50 -9.54 4.09
C SER A 59 -17.03 -9.95 4.27
N ASP A 60 -16.42 -10.50 3.23
CA ASP A 60 -15.02 -10.93 3.26
C ASP A 60 -14.07 -9.76 3.13
N GLN A 61 -14.48 -8.70 2.42
CA GLN A 61 -13.72 -7.44 2.34
C GLN A 61 -13.56 -6.80 3.71
N VAL A 62 -14.63 -6.70 4.49
CA VAL A 62 -14.58 -6.15 5.85
C VAL A 62 -13.63 -6.97 6.73
N LYS A 63 -13.70 -8.29 6.68
CA LYS A 63 -12.80 -9.18 7.43
C LYS A 63 -11.35 -9.01 7.00
N LYS A 64 -11.09 -8.92 5.70
CA LYS A 64 -9.73 -8.70 5.17
C LYS A 64 -9.16 -7.37 5.62
N ILE A 65 -9.93 -6.29 5.50
CA ILE A 65 -9.51 -4.95 5.93
C ILE A 65 -9.22 -4.94 7.43
N THR A 66 -10.12 -5.52 8.25
CA THR A 66 -9.94 -5.62 9.70
C THR A 66 -8.68 -6.40 10.03
N GLY A 67 -8.47 -7.55 9.40
CA GLY A 67 -7.27 -8.36 9.60
C GLY A 67 -5.99 -7.61 9.25
N LEU A 68 -5.97 -6.90 8.13
CA LEU A 68 -4.81 -6.11 7.70
C LEU A 68 -4.50 -4.95 8.66
N ILE A 69 -5.53 -4.30 9.21
CA ILE A 69 -5.36 -3.14 10.10
C ILE A 69 -5.05 -3.56 11.54
N ILE A 70 -5.79 -4.52 12.08
CA ILE A 70 -5.72 -4.90 13.50
C ILE A 70 -4.67 -5.98 13.72
N ASP A 71 -4.74 -7.04 12.93
CA ASP A 71 -3.89 -8.23 13.11
C ASP A 71 -2.62 -8.19 12.27
N LYS A 72 -2.44 -7.13 11.48
CA LYS A 72 -1.29 -6.93 10.58
C LYS A 72 -1.04 -8.16 9.70
N THR A 73 -2.10 -8.75 9.17
CA THR A 73 -2.06 -10.02 8.42
C THR A 73 -1.66 -9.86 6.95
N PHE A 74 -0.77 -8.91 6.65
CA PHE A 74 -0.17 -8.84 5.32
C PHE A 74 0.60 -10.13 5.06
N LYS A 75 0.27 -10.78 3.94
CA LYS A 75 0.90 -12.05 3.54
C LYS A 75 1.33 -11.95 2.09
N PRO A 76 2.39 -12.66 1.71
CA PRO A 76 2.70 -12.84 0.30
C PRO A 76 1.46 -13.33 -0.44
N GLY A 77 1.14 -12.70 -1.56
CA GLY A 77 0.04 -13.13 -2.42
C GLY A 77 0.36 -14.48 -3.07
N TYR A 78 -0.68 -15.19 -3.53
CA TYR A 78 -0.50 -16.43 -4.28
C TYR A 78 0.27 -16.20 -5.59
N TRP A 79 0.05 -15.05 -6.24
CA TRP A 79 0.68 -14.69 -7.52
C TRP A 79 1.89 -13.80 -7.28
N GLN A 80 3.07 -14.35 -7.50
CA GLN A 80 4.36 -13.68 -7.35
C GLN A 80 5.00 -13.38 -8.73
N ALA A 81 4.24 -12.73 -9.62
CA ALA A 81 4.58 -12.57 -11.04
C ALA A 81 5.94 -11.89 -11.30
N HIS A 82 6.38 -11.04 -10.39
CA HIS A 82 7.62 -10.27 -10.53
C HIS A 82 8.75 -10.74 -9.62
N SER A 83 8.62 -11.89 -8.96
CA SER A 83 9.63 -12.38 -7.99
C SER A 83 11.01 -12.56 -8.59
N GLY A 84 11.11 -12.92 -9.87
CA GLY A 84 12.35 -13.06 -10.61
C GLY A 84 12.89 -11.77 -11.26
N CYS A 85 12.16 -10.66 -11.15
CA CYS A 85 12.58 -9.39 -11.70
C CYS A 85 13.78 -8.82 -10.92
N ASP A 86 14.70 -8.16 -11.60
CA ASP A 86 15.81 -7.46 -10.95
C ASP A 86 15.31 -6.33 -10.06
N ASP A 87 15.92 -6.21 -8.88
CA ASP A 87 15.57 -5.18 -7.90
C ASP A 87 16.32 -3.87 -8.21
N GLN A 88 15.57 -2.83 -8.57
CA GLN A 88 16.14 -1.52 -8.90
C GLN A 88 16.82 -0.81 -7.72
N TYR A 89 16.50 -1.19 -6.47
CA TYR A 89 17.05 -0.57 -5.26
C TYR A 89 18.22 -1.35 -4.67
N HIS A 90 18.38 -2.62 -5.04
CA HIS A 90 19.42 -3.52 -4.52
C HIS A 90 20.11 -4.25 -5.67
N PRO A 91 21.12 -3.64 -6.31
CA PRO A 91 21.82 -4.24 -7.45
C PRO A 91 22.29 -5.66 -7.20
N GLY A 92 22.08 -6.54 -8.17
CA GLY A 92 22.46 -7.95 -8.09
C GLY A 92 21.50 -8.84 -7.30
N LYS A 93 20.34 -8.29 -6.88
CA LYS A 93 19.26 -9.06 -6.24
C LYS A 93 18.02 -9.05 -7.10
N THR A 94 17.20 -10.07 -6.93
CA THR A 94 15.83 -10.10 -7.46
C THR A 94 14.85 -9.53 -6.44
N VAL A 95 13.68 -9.13 -6.92
CA VAL A 95 12.58 -8.62 -6.09
C VAL A 95 12.15 -9.68 -5.07
N GLY A 96 12.12 -10.95 -5.45
CA GLY A 96 11.73 -12.04 -4.56
C GLY A 96 10.23 -12.08 -4.27
N GLU A 97 9.85 -13.00 -3.40
CA GLU A 97 8.46 -13.15 -2.95
C GLU A 97 8.17 -12.21 -1.77
N GLY A 98 6.93 -11.73 -1.67
CA GLY A 98 6.54 -10.87 -0.57
C GLY A 98 5.15 -10.27 -0.75
N VAL A 99 4.86 -9.24 0.04
CA VAL A 99 3.63 -8.47 -0.05
C VAL A 99 3.76 -7.46 -1.18
N TYR A 100 2.86 -7.54 -2.17
CA TYR A 100 2.81 -6.59 -3.28
C TYR A 100 2.09 -5.31 -2.87
N ILE A 101 2.74 -4.21 -3.12
CA ILE A 101 2.24 -2.85 -2.97
C ILE A 101 2.61 -2.05 -4.22
N THR A 102 2.06 -0.87 -4.37
CA THR A 102 2.32 -0.03 -5.54
C THR A 102 2.31 1.45 -5.19
N PRO A 103 3.15 2.30 -5.82
CA PRO A 103 3.06 3.74 -5.70
C PRO A 103 1.87 4.33 -6.49
N ASN A 104 1.19 3.51 -7.31
CA ASN A 104 0.13 3.92 -8.21
C ASN A 104 -1.22 3.35 -7.76
N ILE A 105 -2.15 4.23 -7.37
CA ILE A 105 -3.48 3.81 -6.89
C ILE A 105 -4.30 3.08 -7.96
N SER A 106 -4.16 3.43 -9.23
CA SER A 106 -4.88 2.74 -10.31
C SER A 106 -4.44 1.28 -10.45
N THR A 107 -3.16 1.00 -10.23
CA THR A 107 -2.64 -0.37 -10.18
C THR A 107 -3.23 -1.13 -8.99
N ALA A 108 -3.25 -0.51 -7.79
CA ALA A 108 -3.86 -1.12 -6.60
C ALA A 108 -5.37 -1.37 -6.79
N GLU A 109 -6.08 -0.46 -7.45
CA GLU A 109 -7.50 -0.62 -7.78
C GLU A 109 -7.76 -1.86 -8.63
N GLY A 110 -6.89 -2.15 -9.59
CA GLY A 110 -6.97 -3.36 -10.43
C GLY A 110 -6.90 -4.67 -9.63
N PHE A 111 -6.28 -4.65 -8.45
CA PHE A 111 -6.20 -5.78 -7.52
C PHE A 111 -7.25 -5.71 -6.40
N SER A 112 -8.05 -4.66 -6.33
CA SER A 112 -9.12 -4.55 -5.35
C SER A 112 -10.35 -5.36 -5.79
N GLY A 113 -11.08 -5.86 -4.81
CA GLY A 113 -12.43 -6.35 -5.04
C GLY A 113 -13.43 -5.19 -5.00
N THR A 114 -14.64 -5.45 -5.46
CA THR A 114 -15.77 -4.53 -5.32
C THR A 114 -16.70 -4.97 -4.19
N SER A 115 -17.27 -4.00 -3.50
CA SER A 115 -18.29 -4.23 -2.47
C SER A 115 -19.55 -3.48 -2.85
N ASP A 116 -20.69 -4.18 -2.83
CA ASP A 116 -22.00 -3.55 -3.04
C ASP A 116 -22.58 -3.07 -1.72
N ILE A 117 -22.83 -1.79 -1.62
CA ILE A 117 -23.41 -1.16 -0.44
C ILE A 117 -24.61 -0.33 -0.90
N ASN A 118 -25.81 -0.71 -0.46
CA ASN A 118 -27.07 -0.02 -0.82
C ASN A 118 -27.27 0.14 -2.34
N GLY A 119 -26.94 -0.88 -3.12
CA GLY A 119 -27.09 -0.89 -4.57
C GLY A 119 -26.03 -0.13 -5.35
N LYS A 120 -24.98 0.31 -4.68
CA LYS A 120 -23.83 0.96 -5.30
C LYS A 120 -22.58 0.11 -5.12
N SER A 121 -21.76 0.05 -6.16
CA SER A 121 -20.48 -0.70 -6.15
C SER A 121 -19.32 0.21 -5.75
N TYR A 122 -18.47 -0.26 -4.87
CA TYR A 122 -17.30 0.48 -4.38
C TYR A 122 -16.02 -0.35 -4.51
N SER A 123 -14.95 0.28 -4.96
CA SER A 123 -13.59 -0.25 -4.85
C SER A 123 -12.95 0.22 -3.55
N THR A 124 -12.17 -0.66 -2.90
CA THR A 124 -11.48 -0.36 -1.63
C THR A 124 -10.00 -0.65 -1.75
N VAL A 125 -9.18 0.31 -1.35
CA VAL A 125 -7.72 0.23 -1.34
C VAL A 125 -7.22 0.69 0.03
N LEU A 126 -6.20 0.02 0.57
CA LEU A 126 -5.48 0.52 1.74
C LEU A 126 -4.34 1.43 1.31
N MET A 127 -4.25 2.58 1.93
CA MET A 127 -3.11 3.46 1.84
C MET A 127 -2.19 3.14 3.00
N VAL A 128 -0.96 2.77 2.69
CA VAL A 128 0.01 2.27 3.67
C VAL A 128 1.27 3.12 3.69
N ARG A 129 1.93 3.16 4.82
CA ARG A 129 3.31 3.61 4.94
C ARG A 129 4.22 2.40 4.95
N VAL A 130 5.32 2.49 4.26
CA VAL A 130 6.27 1.38 4.09
C VAL A 130 7.66 1.87 4.38
N ASP A 131 8.42 1.07 5.15
CA ASP A 131 9.82 1.34 5.40
C ASP A 131 10.59 1.40 4.07
N PRO A 132 11.23 2.53 3.74
CA PRO A 132 11.97 2.68 2.49
C PRO A 132 13.03 1.61 2.25
N ASP A 133 13.65 1.11 3.32
CA ASP A 133 14.73 0.12 3.24
C ASP A 133 14.20 -1.30 3.01
N ALA A 134 12.92 -1.53 3.27
CA ALA A 134 12.26 -2.82 3.04
C ALA A 134 11.71 -2.99 1.61
N ILE A 135 11.66 -1.91 0.83
CA ILE A 135 11.07 -1.93 -0.51
C ILE A 135 12.02 -2.58 -1.52
N ARG A 136 11.52 -3.54 -2.27
CA ARG A 136 12.08 -4.09 -3.48
C ARG A 136 11.26 -3.60 -4.68
N GLY A 137 11.90 -3.04 -5.67
CA GLY A 137 11.23 -2.49 -6.85
C GLY A 137 11.61 -3.24 -8.12
N CYS A 138 10.63 -3.71 -8.88
CA CYS A 138 10.88 -4.36 -10.16
C CYS A 138 11.41 -3.35 -11.20
N THR A 139 12.54 -3.64 -11.83
CA THR A 139 13.14 -2.79 -12.88
C THR A 139 12.26 -2.69 -14.11
N ASP A 140 11.54 -3.77 -14.45
CA ASP A 140 10.70 -3.85 -15.63
C ASP A 140 9.38 -3.10 -15.49
N SER A 141 8.98 -2.81 -14.26
CA SER A 141 7.76 -2.06 -13.97
C SER A 141 7.88 -1.29 -12.66
N GLY A 142 7.96 0.03 -12.76
CA GLY A 142 7.95 0.93 -11.61
C GLY A 142 6.64 0.91 -10.78
N ASP A 143 5.61 0.20 -11.25
CA ASP A 143 4.31 0.08 -10.60
C ASP A 143 4.27 -1.00 -9.50
N TYR A 144 5.30 -1.85 -9.42
CA TYR A 144 5.30 -2.95 -8.45
C TYR A 144 6.45 -2.83 -7.47
N TRP A 145 6.08 -2.67 -6.21
CA TRP A 145 6.97 -2.80 -5.07
C TRP A 145 6.60 -4.05 -4.28
N VAL A 146 7.60 -4.68 -3.70
CA VAL A 146 7.43 -5.88 -2.88
C VAL A 146 8.15 -5.68 -1.55
N VAL A 147 7.53 -6.12 -0.47
CA VAL A 147 8.13 -6.16 0.85
C VAL A 147 8.29 -7.63 1.24
N ASN A 148 9.53 -8.09 1.36
CA ASN A 148 9.87 -9.48 1.70
C ASN A 148 9.90 -9.76 3.21
N GLY A 149 9.91 -8.72 4.01
CA GLY A 149 10.11 -8.79 5.44
C GLY A 149 8.86 -9.10 6.25
N THR A 150 8.87 -8.64 7.49
CA THR A 150 7.76 -8.79 8.41
C THR A 150 6.66 -7.76 8.13
N THR A 151 5.49 -8.00 8.69
CA THR A 151 4.36 -7.07 8.58
C THR A 151 4.59 -5.74 9.30
N ASP A 152 5.65 -5.62 10.11
CA ASP A 152 5.97 -4.37 10.82
C ASP A 152 6.51 -3.28 9.89
N GLU A 153 6.98 -3.67 8.70
CA GLU A 153 7.49 -2.77 7.66
C GLU A 153 6.39 -2.16 6.79
N ILE A 154 5.12 -2.56 7.00
CA ILE A 154 3.94 -2.04 6.31
C ILE A 154 2.92 -1.61 7.35
N ARG A 155 2.54 -0.33 7.34
CA ARG A 155 1.62 0.26 8.32
C ARG A 155 0.43 0.91 7.62
N PRO A 156 -0.77 0.30 7.66
CA PRO A 156 -1.98 0.94 7.16
C PRO A 156 -2.27 2.22 7.95
N TYR A 157 -2.60 3.31 7.27
CA TYR A 157 -2.96 4.56 7.94
C TYR A 157 -4.20 5.24 7.36
N ARG A 158 -4.68 4.80 6.18
CA ARG A 158 -5.95 5.23 5.61
C ARG A 158 -6.64 4.10 4.86
N ILE A 159 -7.96 4.12 4.88
CA ILE A 159 -8.81 3.34 3.99
C ILE A 159 -9.29 4.29 2.89
N LEU A 160 -9.12 3.89 1.64
CA LEU A 160 -9.59 4.61 0.47
C LEU A 160 -10.75 3.86 -0.15
N TYR A 161 -11.79 4.57 -0.54
CA TYR A 161 -12.88 3.99 -1.31
C TYR A 161 -13.37 4.92 -2.40
N LYS A 162 -13.85 4.33 -3.48
CA LYS A 162 -14.37 5.03 -4.66
C LYS A 162 -15.61 4.32 -5.16
N GLU A 163 -16.68 5.09 -5.41
CA GLU A 163 -17.87 4.59 -6.09
C GLU A 163 -17.53 4.29 -7.55
N ASN A 164 -17.88 3.07 -8.00
CA ASN A 164 -17.71 2.67 -9.38
C ASN A 164 -18.96 3.11 -10.15
N ASN A 165 -18.82 4.06 -11.05
CA ASN A 165 -19.90 4.42 -11.96
C ASN A 165 -20.06 3.26 -12.97
N ASN A 166 -21.21 2.61 -12.94
CA ASN A 166 -21.63 1.65 -13.95
C ASN A 166 -22.00 2.36 -15.26
#